data_a92916da1aa05dcfff56611afe664476
#
_entry.id   a92916da1aa05dcfff56611afe664476
#
_cell.length_a   1.000
_cell.length_b   1.000
_cell.length_c   1.000
_cell.angle_alpha   90.00
_cell.angle_beta   90.00
_cell.angle_gamma   90.00
#
_symmetry.space_group_name_H-M   'P 1'
#
loop_
_entity.id
_entity.type
_entity.pdbx_description
1 polymer ?
#
loop_
_entity_poly.entity_id
_entity_poly.type
_entity_poly.pdbx_seq_one_letter_code
_entity_poly.pdbx_strand_id
1 'polypeptide(L)'
;ILYVIASPDLSNAGIGAFATNGWSDQLANGVNAFGGKATGMLPAFLIEVVLTAVFLFVIMGATDGRAPAGFAPIAIGLCLTLIHLISIPVTNTSVNPARSTAVAVFVGGAAIKQLWLFWVAPILGGVIGGIAYKFLGCKKA
;
A
#
# COMPACT_ATOMS: atom_id res chain seq x y z
N ILE A 1 6.95 17.72 -9.20
CA ILE A 1 7.20 18.59 -8.05
C ILE A 1 7.96 17.83 -6.97
N LEU A 2 7.42 16.75 -6.37
CA LEU A 2 8.07 15.98 -5.29
C LEU A 2 9.46 15.47 -5.68
N TYR A 3 9.64 15.00 -6.91
CA TYR A 3 10.94 14.57 -7.42
C TYR A 3 11.98 15.71 -7.35
N VAL A 4 11.60 16.91 -7.76
CA VAL A 4 12.49 18.10 -7.72
C VAL A 4 12.82 18.50 -6.28
N ILE A 5 11.84 18.41 -5.37
CA ILE A 5 12.05 18.72 -3.94
C ILE A 5 12.95 17.69 -3.27
N ALA A 6 12.76 16.41 -3.61
CA ALA A 6 13.52 15.29 -3.02
C ALA A 6 14.94 15.17 -3.60
N SER A 7 15.27 15.89 -4.67
CA SER A 7 16.58 15.90 -5.30
C SER A 7 17.27 17.27 -5.11
N PRO A 8 17.64 17.65 -3.87
CA PRO A 8 18.23 18.97 -3.60
C PRO A 8 19.61 19.12 -4.23
N ASP A 9 20.25 18.03 -4.57
CA ASP A 9 21.53 18.01 -5.24
C ASP A 9 21.47 17.08 -6.46
N LEU A 10 21.23 17.66 -7.62
CA LEU A 10 21.16 16.96 -8.90
C LEU A 10 22.47 16.26 -9.29
N SER A 11 23.53 16.44 -8.51
CA SER A 11 24.86 15.98 -8.90
C SER A 11 25.31 14.67 -8.28
N ASN A 12 24.88 14.23 -7.07
CA ASN A 12 25.52 13.08 -6.42
C ASN A 12 24.74 12.24 -5.42
N ALA A 13 23.63 12.67 -4.89
CA ALA A 13 22.83 11.87 -3.98
C ALA A 13 21.49 11.57 -4.61
N GLY A 14 21.35 10.49 -5.33
CA GLY A 14 20.08 10.10 -5.94
C GLY A 14 18.87 10.31 -5.01
N ILE A 15 17.67 10.36 -5.57
CA ILE A 15 16.40 10.56 -4.84
C ILE A 15 16.18 9.57 -3.68
N GLY A 16 17.20 8.81 -3.32
CA GLY A 16 17.12 7.76 -2.32
C GLY A 16 16.03 6.75 -2.67
N ALA A 17 15.39 6.24 -1.67
CA ALA A 17 14.33 5.27 -1.86
C ALA A 17 12.98 5.88 -2.28
N PHE A 18 12.81 7.19 -2.23
CA PHE A 18 11.64 7.95 -2.68
C PHE A 18 10.29 7.32 -2.28
N ALA A 19 10.22 6.82 -1.05
CA ALA A 19 9.06 6.10 -0.52
C ALA A 19 8.61 4.89 -1.38
N THR A 20 9.56 4.26 -2.08
CA THR A 20 9.30 3.12 -2.95
C THR A 20 8.89 1.89 -2.16
N ASN A 21 7.97 1.13 -2.69
CA ASN A 21 7.59 -0.17 -2.14
C ASN A 21 8.57 -1.26 -2.55
N GLY A 22 8.83 -2.20 -1.63
CA GLY A 22 9.72 -3.32 -1.88
C GLY A 22 9.76 -4.34 -0.76
N TRP A 23 10.37 -5.50 -1.01
CA TRP A 23 10.49 -6.61 -0.05
C TRP A 23 11.91 -7.18 0.05
N SER A 24 12.87 -6.64 -0.68
CA SER A 24 14.26 -7.12 -0.69
C SER A 24 15.20 -6.07 -0.13
N ASP A 25 16.41 -6.52 0.22
CA ASP A 25 17.50 -5.66 0.69
C ASP A 25 17.86 -4.54 -0.30
N GLN A 26 17.61 -4.76 -1.58
CA GLN A 26 17.87 -3.78 -2.65
C GLN A 26 16.96 -2.55 -2.59
N LEU A 27 15.81 -2.67 -1.94
CA LEU A 27 14.82 -1.60 -1.76
C LEU A 27 14.54 -1.33 -0.29
N ALA A 28 15.26 -2.00 0.59
CA ALA A 28 15.16 -1.79 2.02
C ALA A 28 15.55 -0.35 2.35
N ASN A 29 14.56 0.49 2.49
CA ASN A 29 14.68 1.84 3.02
C ASN A 29 15.08 1.85 4.50
N GLY A 30 15.88 0.90 4.93
CA GLY A 30 16.20 0.70 6.34
C GLY A 30 15.01 0.27 7.21
N VAL A 31 13.90 -0.11 6.60
CA VAL A 31 12.59 -0.19 7.26
C VAL A 31 12.20 -1.61 7.66
N ASN A 32 13.12 -2.54 7.68
CA ASN A 32 12.82 -3.85 8.24
C ASN A 32 12.90 -3.78 9.78
N ALA A 33 11.84 -3.26 10.39
CA ALA A 33 11.71 -3.15 11.84
C ALA A 33 11.71 -4.52 12.54
N PHE A 34 11.59 -5.61 11.79
CA PHE A 34 11.60 -6.97 12.31
C PHE A 34 12.99 -7.60 12.18
N GLY A 35 13.92 -7.13 13.03
CA GLY A 35 15.23 -7.75 13.17
C GLY A 35 16.27 -7.42 12.10
N GLY A 36 16.12 -6.33 11.35
CA GLY A 36 17.13 -5.80 10.41
C GLY A 36 17.31 -6.63 9.14
N LYS A 37 16.38 -7.54 8.83
CA LYS A 37 16.39 -8.35 7.59
C LYS A 37 15.26 -7.94 6.66
N ALA A 38 15.47 -8.07 5.36
CA ALA A 38 14.43 -7.87 4.37
C ALA A 38 13.24 -8.80 4.61
N THR A 39 12.04 -8.30 4.40
CA THR A 39 10.81 -9.02 4.74
C THR A 39 10.60 -10.27 3.89
N GLY A 40 11.13 -10.31 2.67
CA GLY A 40 10.89 -11.38 1.71
C GLY A 40 9.56 -11.22 0.95
N MET A 41 9.45 -11.93 -0.17
CA MET A 41 8.34 -11.78 -1.12
C MET A 41 7.00 -12.26 -0.57
N LEU A 42 6.97 -13.42 0.10
CA LEU A 42 5.72 -14.01 0.57
C LEU A 42 5.04 -13.18 1.67
N PRO A 43 5.72 -12.75 2.73
CA PRO A 43 5.15 -11.82 3.71
C PRO A 43 4.70 -10.51 3.08
N ALA A 44 5.47 -9.95 2.14
CA ALA A 44 5.09 -8.75 1.41
C ALA A 44 3.79 -8.94 0.62
N PHE A 45 3.66 -10.05 -0.09
CA PHE A 45 2.46 -10.38 -0.84
C PHE A 45 1.25 -10.53 0.08
N LEU A 46 1.39 -11.29 1.16
CA LEU A 46 0.30 -11.55 2.10
C LEU A 46 -0.20 -10.28 2.77
N ILE A 47 0.70 -9.43 3.25
CA ILE A 47 0.29 -8.19 3.92
C ILE A 47 -0.43 -7.24 2.97
N GLU A 48 0.04 -7.09 1.74
CA GLU A 48 -0.60 -6.24 0.73
C GLU A 48 -1.99 -6.77 0.34
N VAL A 49 -2.16 -8.10 0.18
CA VAL A 49 -3.47 -8.71 -0.08
C VAL A 49 -4.43 -8.47 1.08
N VAL A 50 -4.02 -8.79 2.30
CA VAL A 50 -4.89 -8.71 3.48
C VAL A 50 -5.28 -7.27 3.77
N LEU A 51 -4.31 -6.35 3.78
CA LEU A 51 -4.59 -4.95 4.13
C LEU A 51 -5.41 -4.25 3.05
N THR A 52 -5.22 -4.60 1.77
CA THR A 52 -6.09 -4.06 0.71
C THR A 52 -7.50 -4.63 0.79
N ALA A 53 -7.65 -5.92 1.14
CA ALA A 53 -8.97 -6.51 1.36
C ALA A 53 -9.72 -5.82 2.50
N VAL A 54 -9.06 -5.59 3.63
CA VAL A 54 -9.62 -4.85 4.77
C VAL A 54 -9.96 -3.42 4.36
N PHE A 55 -9.06 -2.73 3.65
CA PHE A 55 -9.27 -1.36 3.22
C PHE A 55 -10.49 -1.21 2.32
N LEU A 56 -10.63 -2.09 1.32
CA LEU A 56 -11.77 -2.04 0.42
C LEU A 56 -13.07 -2.42 1.14
N PHE A 57 -13.03 -3.38 2.07
CA PHE A 57 -14.19 -3.71 2.90
C PHE A 57 -14.67 -2.49 3.70
N VAL A 58 -13.76 -1.75 4.32
CA VAL A 58 -14.07 -0.52 5.06
C VAL A 58 -14.60 0.57 4.13
N ILE A 59 -13.99 0.78 2.96
CA ILE A 59 -14.47 1.76 1.98
C ILE A 59 -15.91 1.46 1.58
N MET A 60 -16.20 0.22 1.20
CA MET A 60 -17.55 -0.19 0.78
C MET A 60 -18.55 -0.03 1.93
N GLY A 61 -18.18 -0.38 3.16
CA GLY A 61 -19.04 -0.18 4.33
C GLY A 61 -19.30 1.29 4.66
N ALA A 62 -18.26 2.10 4.60
CA ALA A 62 -18.35 3.54 4.91
C ALA A 62 -19.12 4.34 3.84
N THR A 63 -19.16 3.84 2.60
CA THR A 63 -19.86 4.47 1.48
C THR A 63 -21.20 3.80 1.15
N ASP A 64 -21.61 2.79 1.93
CA ASP A 64 -22.91 2.15 1.78
C ASP A 64 -24.04 3.15 2.07
N GLY A 65 -25.17 3.03 1.33
CA GLY A 65 -26.33 3.92 1.52
C GLY A 65 -26.95 3.88 2.93
N ARG A 66 -26.63 2.86 3.74
CA ARG A 66 -27.05 2.72 5.15
C ARG A 66 -26.09 3.43 6.12
N ALA A 67 -24.89 3.80 5.65
CA ALA A 67 -23.92 4.49 6.49
C ALA A 67 -24.35 5.96 6.71
N PRO A 68 -24.03 6.55 7.87
CA PRO A 68 -24.29 7.97 8.11
C PRO A 68 -23.59 8.85 7.08
N ALA A 69 -24.34 9.75 6.46
CA ALA A 69 -23.80 10.66 5.46
C ALA A 69 -22.69 11.55 6.04
N GLY A 70 -21.61 11.75 5.29
CA GLY A 70 -20.51 12.65 5.66
C GLY A 70 -19.41 12.03 6.51
N PHE A 71 -19.59 10.82 7.07
CA PHE A 71 -18.57 10.18 7.92
C PHE A 71 -17.58 9.28 7.17
N ALA A 72 -17.86 8.91 5.93
CA ALA A 72 -17.00 8.05 5.14
C ALA A 72 -15.53 8.50 5.08
N PRO A 73 -15.19 9.79 4.88
CA PRO A 73 -13.79 10.22 4.85
C PRO A 73 -13.02 9.94 6.15
N ILE A 74 -13.69 10.05 7.30
CA ILE A 74 -13.07 9.78 8.61
C ILE A 74 -12.75 8.30 8.73
N ALA A 75 -13.70 7.40 8.46
CA ALA A 75 -13.51 5.97 8.57
C ALA A 75 -12.43 5.48 7.60
N ILE A 76 -12.45 5.94 6.36
CA ILE A 76 -11.48 5.59 5.32
C ILE A 76 -10.08 6.11 5.67
N GLY A 77 -9.98 7.37 6.11
CA GLY A 77 -8.71 8.00 6.49
C GLY A 77 -8.06 7.32 7.70
N LEU A 78 -8.82 7.02 8.74
CA LEU A 78 -8.33 6.29 9.91
C LEU A 78 -7.89 4.87 9.56
N CYS A 79 -8.67 4.16 8.75
CA CYS A 79 -8.29 2.83 8.26
C CYS A 79 -6.96 2.88 7.50
N LEU A 80 -6.80 3.83 6.58
CA LEU A 80 -5.55 3.98 5.83
C LEU A 80 -4.37 4.34 6.74
N THR A 81 -4.59 5.17 7.76
CA THR A 81 -3.57 5.49 8.77
C THR A 81 -3.11 4.24 9.51
N LEU A 82 -4.05 3.42 10.00
CA LEU A 82 -3.73 2.15 10.67
C LEU A 82 -2.96 1.21 9.75
N ILE A 83 -3.37 1.09 8.49
CA ILE A 83 -2.67 0.30 7.48
C ILE A 83 -1.21 0.76 7.34
N HIS A 84 -0.96 2.07 7.27
CA HIS A 84 0.39 2.61 7.18
C HIS A 84 1.22 2.29 8.43
N LEU A 85 0.66 2.44 9.62
CA LEU A 85 1.36 2.11 10.87
C LEU A 85 1.78 0.63 10.94
N ILE A 86 0.99 -0.27 10.34
CA ILE A 86 1.28 -1.71 10.33
C ILE A 86 2.27 -2.08 9.23
N SER A 87 2.12 -1.56 8.01
CA SER A 87 2.80 -2.10 6.83
C SER A 87 3.96 -1.25 6.29
N ILE A 88 4.16 -0.02 6.75
CA ILE A 88 5.38 0.73 6.42
C ILE A 88 6.63 -0.10 6.76
N PRO A 89 6.77 -0.72 7.95
CA PRO A 89 7.93 -1.54 8.29
C PRO A 89 8.11 -2.79 7.43
N VAL A 90 7.13 -3.19 6.64
CA VAL A 90 7.15 -4.44 5.86
C VAL A 90 7.43 -4.18 4.38
N THR A 91 6.63 -3.32 3.74
CA THR A 91 6.68 -3.05 2.30
C THR A 91 6.73 -1.57 1.95
N ASN A 92 6.75 -0.70 2.95
CA ASN A 92 6.51 0.73 2.82
C ASN A 92 5.09 1.05 2.31
N THR A 93 4.15 0.19 2.60
CA THR A 93 2.70 0.28 2.33
C THR A 93 2.35 0.67 0.89
N SER A 94 1.85 -0.27 0.13
CA SER A 94 1.27 0.04 -1.18
C SER A 94 -0.25 0.21 -1.08
N VAL A 95 -0.95 -0.87 -0.91
CA VAL A 95 -2.41 -1.05 -1.02
C VAL A 95 -3.03 -0.35 -2.24
N ASN A 96 -2.17 0.10 -3.17
CA ASN A 96 -2.56 0.89 -4.34
C ASN A 96 -1.52 0.76 -5.46
N PRO A 97 -1.85 0.11 -6.59
CA PRO A 97 -0.95 -0.02 -7.73
C PRO A 97 -0.45 1.32 -8.30
N ALA A 98 -1.32 2.31 -8.37
CA ALA A 98 -0.95 3.63 -8.90
C ALA A 98 0.06 4.35 -8.00
N ARG A 99 -0.12 4.24 -6.67
CA ARG A 99 0.83 4.77 -5.68
C ARG A 99 2.22 4.16 -5.87
N SER A 100 2.31 2.85 -6.02
CA SER A 100 3.59 2.17 -6.20
C SER A 100 4.25 2.49 -7.54
N THR A 101 3.46 2.56 -8.61
CA THR A 101 3.94 2.95 -9.94
C THR A 101 4.50 4.36 -9.94
N ALA A 102 3.80 5.31 -9.31
CA ALA A 102 4.16 6.73 -9.30
C ALA A 102 5.57 6.99 -8.76
N VAL A 103 6.05 6.19 -7.81
CA VAL A 103 7.40 6.34 -7.25
C VAL A 103 8.41 5.41 -7.94
N ALA A 104 8.02 4.21 -8.33
CA ALA A 104 8.89 3.23 -8.96
C ALA A 104 9.48 3.71 -10.29
N VAL A 105 8.71 4.46 -11.08
CA VAL A 105 9.17 4.99 -12.37
C VAL A 105 10.31 6.01 -12.25
N PHE A 106 10.40 6.69 -11.12
CA PHE A 106 11.49 7.64 -10.86
C PHE A 106 12.73 6.98 -10.25
N VAL A 107 12.54 5.95 -9.44
CA VAL A 107 13.63 5.21 -8.80
C VAL A 107 14.26 4.21 -9.77
N GLY A 108 13.46 3.57 -10.61
CA GLY A 108 13.95 2.58 -11.59
C GLY A 108 14.43 1.29 -10.94
N GLY A 109 15.32 0.56 -11.65
CA GLY A 109 16.07 -0.58 -11.10
C GLY A 109 15.19 -1.66 -10.45
N ALA A 110 15.50 -1.96 -9.19
CA ALA A 110 14.80 -2.98 -8.39
C ALA A 110 13.33 -2.61 -8.13
N ALA A 111 12.99 -1.30 -8.04
CA ALA A 111 11.63 -0.84 -7.84
C ALA A 111 10.70 -1.27 -8.97
N ILE A 112 11.14 -1.09 -10.21
CA ILE A 112 10.37 -1.55 -11.40
C ILE A 112 10.27 -3.08 -11.42
N LYS A 113 11.36 -3.79 -11.10
CA LYS A 113 11.35 -5.26 -11.09
C LYS A 113 10.39 -5.85 -10.06
N GLN A 114 10.19 -5.16 -8.94
CA GLN A 114 9.30 -5.60 -7.88
C GLN A 114 7.87 -5.05 -8.00
N LEU A 115 7.63 -4.12 -8.90
CA LEU A 115 6.35 -3.42 -9.05
C LEU A 115 5.16 -4.36 -9.32
N TRP A 116 5.39 -5.48 -9.99
CA TRP A 116 4.35 -6.45 -10.31
C TRP A 116 3.59 -6.95 -9.07
N LEU A 117 4.28 -7.18 -7.95
CA LEU A 117 3.65 -7.62 -6.70
C LEU A 117 2.66 -6.57 -6.19
N PHE A 118 3.03 -5.31 -6.26
CA PHE A 118 2.20 -4.17 -5.83
C PHE A 118 1.05 -3.83 -6.79
N TRP A 119 0.97 -4.55 -7.91
CA TRP A 119 -0.22 -4.61 -8.76
C TRP A 119 -1.08 -5.82 -8.40
N VAL A 120 -0.49 -7.01 -8.42
CA VAL A 120 -1.22 -8.26 -8.23
C VAL A 120 -1.83 -8.36 -6.84
N ALA A 121 -1.05 -8.12 -5.80
CA ALA A 121 -1.51 -8.27 -4.43
C ALA A 121 -2.66 -7.30 -4.05
N PRO A 122 -2.58 -5.99 -4.32
CA PRO A 122 -3.71 -5.09 -4.05
C PRO A 122 -4.95 -5.38 -4.89
N ILE A 123 -4.79 -5.77 -6.16
CA ILE A 123 -5.95 -6.15 -6.98
C ILE A 123 -6.63 -7.38 -6.40
N LEU A 124 -5.87 -8.41 -6.06
CA LEU A 124 -6.41 -9.62 -5.42
C LEU A 124 -7.09 -9.29 -4.09
N GLY A 125 -6.43 -8.49 -3.25
CA GLY A 125 -7.00 -8.03 -1.99
C GLY A 125 -8.30 -7.27 -2.18
N GLY A 126 -8.34 -6.38 -3.17
CA GLY A 126 -9.54 -5.63 -3.53
C GLY A 126 -10.71 -6.53 -3.94
N VAL A 127 -10.45 -7.55 -4.76
CA VAL A 127 -11.47 -8.55 -5.14
C VAL A 127 -11.97 -9.31 -3.92
N ILE A 128 -11.07 -9.78 -3.05
CA ILE A 128 -11.43 -10.49 -1.81
C ILE A 128 -12.28 -9.60 -0.90
N GLY A 129 -11.86 -8.35 -0.67
CA GLY A 129 -12.60 -7.39 0.16
C GLY A 129 -14.00 -7.08 -0.37
N GLY A 130 -14.11 -6.90 -1.71
CA GLY A 130 -15.39 -6.69 -2.38
C GLY A 130 -16.32 -7.89 -2.27
N ILE A 131 -15.82 -9.10 -2.47
CA ILE A 131 -16.59 -10.32 -2.30
C ILE A 131 -17.02 -10.49 -0.83
N ALA A 132 -16.10 -10.31 0.11
CA ALA A 132 -16.42 -10.39 1.54
C ALA A 132 -17.53 -9.38 1.91
N TYR A 133 -17.43 -8.16 1.44
CA TYR A 133 -18.46 -7.15 1.67
C TYR A 133 -19.82 -7.56 1.10
N LYS A 134 -19.86 -8.11 -0.11
CA LYS A 134 -21.08 -8.58 -0.74
C LYS A 134 -21.81 -9.64 0.11
N PHE A 135 -21.07 -10.55 0.73
CA PHE A 135 -21.67 -11.63 1.54
C PHE A 135 -21.96 -11.23 2.99
N LEU A 136 -21.12 -10.39 3.59
CA LEU A 136 -21.20 -10.02 5.00
C LEU A 136 -21.93 -8.68 5.21
N GLY A 137 -21.71 -7.71 4.32
CA GLY A 137 -22.26 -6.35 4.40
C GLY A 137 -23.66 -6.21 3.82
N CYS A 138 -24.00 -7.01 2.83
CA CYS A 138 -25.29 -6.95 2.13
C CYS A 138 -26.33 -7.90 2.75
N LYS A 139 -26.69 -7.75 4.02
CA LYS A 139 -28.02 -8.25 4.44
C LYS A 139 -29.05 -7.23 3.96
N LYS A 140 -29.80 -7.57 2.91
CA LYS A 140 -31.04 -6.87 2.59
C LYS A 140 -31.94 -6.94 3.83
N ALA A 141 -32.29 -5.76 4.37
CA ALA A 141 -33.46 -5.65 5.24
C ALA A 141 -34.73 -5.96 4.43
#